data_903bd8de2aeb9519b917564eb203c50c
#
_entry.id   903bd8de2aeb9519b917564eb203c50c
#
_cell.length_a   1.000
_cell.length_b   1.000
_cell.length_c   1.000
_cell.angle_alpha   90.00
_cell.angle_beta   90.00
_cell.angle_gamma   90.00
#
_symmetry.space_group_name_H-M   'P 1'
#
loop_
_entity.id
_entity.type
_entity.pdbx_description
1 polymer ?
#
loop_
_entity_poly.entity_id
_entity_poly.type
_entity_poly.pdbx_seq_one_letter_code
_entity_poly.pdbx_strand_id
1 'polypeptide(L)'
;NGRTALATATALSNTGDANASPLLLPVVKNDKAPADLRRQAIKGAARAKSGAAEVLKLAESKAFDDTFAPALSAALQAAPLDNTQKQLVAKLFPAPAGKDSKPLPPLSELAKLKGNVGNGQKLFATTGKCNTCHV
;
A
#
# COMPACT_ATOMS: atom_id res chain seq x y z
N ASN A 1 -24.42 1.63 -10.57
CA ASN A 1 -23.57 0.93 -11.53
C ASN A 1 -22.16 0.78 -10.92
N GLY A 2 -21.63 -0.46 -10.86
CA GLY A 2 -20.36 -0.77 -10.21
C GLY A 2 -19.16 -0.03 -10.82
N ARG A 3 -19.16 0.19 -12.14
CA ARG A 3 -18.09 0.95 -12.83
C ARG A 3 -18.04 2.41 -12.39
N THR A 4 -19.19 3.04 -12.23
CA THR A 4 -19.26 4.43 -11.74
C THR A 4 -18.76 4.53 -10.31
N ALA A 5 -19.13 3.61 -9.43
CA ALA A 5 -18.69 3.59 -8.05
C ALA A 5 -17.15 3.44 -7.96
N LEU A 6 -16.56 2.54 -8.76
CA LEU A 6 -15.10 2.36 -8.82
C LEU A 6 -14.40 3.62 -9.34
N ALA A 7 -14.92 4.22 -10.41
CA ALA A 7 -14.36 5.46 -10.96
C ALA A 7 -14.42 6.61 -9.93
N THR A 8 -15.54 6.75 -9.22
CA THR A 8 -15.70 7.75 -8.16
C THR A 8 -14.72 7.51 -7.00
N ALA A 9 -14.61 6.25 -6.52
CA ALA A 9 -13.66 5.91 -5.47
C ALA A 9 -12.21 6.16 -5.91
N THR A 10 -11.88 5.90 -7.17
CA THR A 10 -10.56 6.20 -7.76
C THR A 10 -10.29 7.70 -7.78
N ALA A 11 -11.25 8.49 -8.26
CA ALA A 11 -11.14 9.95 -8.27
C ALA A 11 -10.92 10.50 -6.86
N LEU A 12 -11.78 10.12 -5.89
CA LEU A 12 -11.65 10.53 -4.49
C LEU A 12 -10.30 10.12 -3.89
N SER A 13 -9.83 8.90 -4.16
CA SER A 13 -8.53 8.43 -3.68
C SER A 13 -7.36 9.24 -4.23
N ASN A 14 -7.49 9.77 -5.44
CA ASN A 14 -6.42 10.52 -6.10
C ASN A 14 -6.37 12.00 -5.71
N THR A 15 -7.42 12.55 -5.12
CA THR A 15 -7.42 13.94 -4.65
C THR A 15 -6.39 14.21 -3.55
N GLY A 16 -6.06 13.20 -2.74
CA GLY A 16 -5.26 13.39 -1.54
C GLY A 16 -5.97 14.16 -0.42
N ASP A 17 -7.24 14.50 -0.61
CA ASP A 17 -8.02 15.25 0.36
C ASP A 17 -8.42 14.36 1.55
N ALA A 18 -8.13 14.85 2.76
CA ALA A 18 -8.52 14.18 4.00
C ALA A 18 -10.05 13.99 4.14
N ASN A 19 -10.84 14.88 3.54
CA ASN A 19 -12.30 14.80 3.52
C ASN A 19 -12.86 13.67 2.65
N ALA A 20 -12.06 13.10 1.76
CA ALA A 20 -12.44 11.91 0.99
C ALA A 20 -12.51 10.65 1.87
N SER A 21 -11.73 10.60 2.95
CA SER A 21 -11.65 9.42 3.83
C SER A 21 -12.99 9.03 4.46
N PRO A 22 -13.78 9.94 5.08
CA PRO A 22 -15.11 9.60 5.61
C PRO A 22 -16.08 9.06 4.56
N LEU A 23 -15.95 9.51 3.30
CA LEU A 23 -16.80 9.04 2.20
C LEU A 23 -16.44 7.62 1.75
N LEU A 24 -15.17 7.24 1.89
CA LEU A 24 -14.66 5.93 1.48
C LEU A 24 -14.80 4.86 2.57
N LEU A 25 -14.77 5.22 3.85
CA LEU A 25 -14.85 4.29 4.97
C LEU A 25 -16.10 3.38 4.95
N PRO A 26 -17.32 3.86 4.61
CA PRO A 26 -18.47 2.98 4.47
C PRO A 26 -18.26 1.87 3.42
N VAL A 27 -17.57 2.17 2.32
CA VAL A 27 -17.24 1.18 1.29
C VAL A 27 -16.20 0.18 1.81
N VAL A 28 -15.19 0.64 2.54
CA VAL A 28 -14.19 -0.23 3.18
C VAL A 28 -14.86 -1.26 4.11
N LYS A 29 -15.86 -0.82 4.88
CA LYS A 29 -16.59 -1.63 5.87
C LYS A 29 -17.64 -2.55 5.25
N ASN A 30 -18.01 -2.34 4.00
CA ASN A 30 -19.05 -3.14 3.32
C ASN A 30 -18.44 -4.41 2.72
N ASP A 31 -18.63 -5.54 3.37
CA ASP A 31 -18.15 -6.86 2.93
C ASP A 31 -18.80 -7.34 1.62
N LYS A 32 -19.97 -6.81 1.28
CA LYS A 32 -20.69 -7.12 0.03
C LYS A 32 -20.26 -6.25 -1.16
N ALA A 33 -19.45 -5.22 -0.92
CA ALA A 33 -18.94 -4.39 -2.00
C ALA A 33 -17.93 -5.17 -2.86
N PRO A 34 -17.87 -4.92 -4.19
CA PRO A 34 -16.90 -5.55 -5.06
C PRO A 34 -15.46 -5.36 -4.54
N ALA A 35 -14.63 -6.39 -4.62
CA ALA A 35 -13.29 -6.40 -4.05
C ALA A 35 -12.42 -5.25 -4.59
N ASP A 36 -12.50 -4.96 -5.89
CA ASP A 36 -11.74 -3.87 -6.50
C ASP A 36 -12.15 -2.50 -5.97
N LEU A 37 -13.46 -2.30 -5.76
CA LEU A 37 -13.98 -1.08 -5.16
C LEU A 37 -13.50 -0.92 -3.72
N ARG A 38 -13.52 -2.02 -2.92
CA ARG A 38 -13.01 -2.02 -1.54
C ARG A 38 -11.51 -1.75 -1.50
N ARG A 39 -10.71 -2.37 -2.38
CA ARG A 39 -9.25 -2.11 -2.46
C ARG A 39 -8.97 -0.63 -2.76
N GLN A 40 -9.73 -0.06 -3.69
CA GLN A 40 -9.57 1.35 -4.03
C GLN A 40 -9.99 2.27 -2.87
N ALA A 41 -11.08 1.93 -2.18
CA ALA A 41 -11.54 2.65 -0.99
C ALA A 41 -10.51 2.57 0.16
N ILE A 42 -9.90 1.41 0.40
CA ILE A 42 -8.80 1.23 1.38
C ILE A 42 -7.65 2.18 1.07
N LYS A 43 -7.20 2.20 -0.20
CA LYS A 43 -6.11 3.08 -0.64
C LYS A 43 -6.42 4.55 -0.39
N GLY A 44 -7.65 4.98 -0.70
CA GLY A 44 -8.07 6.38 -0.52
C GLY A 44 -8.27 6.75 0.95
N ALA A 45 -8.96 5.90 1.71
CA ALA A 45 -9.22 6.14 3.14
C ALA A 45 -7.91 6.24 3.95
N ALA A 46 -6.92 5.41 3.65
CA ALA A 46 -5.64 5.39 4.35
C ALA A 46 -4.75 6.62 4.11
N ARG A 47 -5.10 7.52 3.18
CA ARG A 47 -4.33 8.76 2.95
C ARG A 47 -4.52 9.79 4.06
N ALA A 48 -5.63 9.78 4.77
CA ALA A 48 -5.88 10.63 5.91
C ALA A 48 -5.55 9.88 7.21
N LYS A 49 -4.99 10.58 8.20
CA LYS A 49 -4.60 9.99 9.50
C LYS A 49 -5.75 9.25 10.18
N SER A 50 -6.94 9.84 10.21
CA SER A 50 -8.14 9.23 10.80
C SER A 50 -8.59 7.97 10.05
N GLY A 51 -8.59 8.03 8.72
CA GLY A 51 -8.96 6.89 7.89
C GLY A 51 -7.94 5.76 7.95
N ALA A 52 -6.65 6.08 8.00
CA ALA A 52 -5.59 5.11 8.19
C ALA A 52 -5.71 4.35 9.53
N ALA A 53 -6.03 5.06 10.60
CA ALA A 53 -6.27 4.46 11.91
C ALA A 53 -7.47 3.50 11.89
N GLU A 54 -8.57 3.88 11.23
CA GLU A 54 -9.74 3.00 11.07
C GLU A 54 -9.43 1.76 10.19
N VAL A 55 -8.72 1.94 9.07
CA VAL A 55 -8.31 0.81 8.22
C VAL A 55 -7.38 -0.14 8.99
N LEU A 56 -6.44 0.40 9.77
CA LEU A 56 -5.55 -0.40 10.61
C LEU A 56 -6.33 -1.20 11.66
N LYS A 57 -7.28 -0.58 12.34
CA LYS A 57 -8.16 -1.25 13.31
C LYS A 57 -8.97 -2.39 12.69
N LEU A 58 -9.49 -2.19 11.48
CA LEU A 58 -10.20 -3.23 10.73
C LEU A 58 -9.26 -4.37 10.31
N ALA A 59 -8.01 -4.06 9.92
CA ALA A 59 -7.02 -5.08 9.60
C ALA A 59 -6.62 -5.90 10.84
N GLU A 60 -6.46 -5.26 12.00
CA GLU A 60 -6.16 -5.91 13.28
C GLU A 60 -7.29 -6.84 13.72
N SER A 61 -8.54 -6.44 13.53
CA SER A 61 -9.73 -7.25 13.84
C SER A 61 -10.01 -8.37 12.83
N LYS A 62 -9.14 -8.53 11.82
CA LYS A 62 -9.30 -9.53 10.73
C LYS A 62 -10.62 -9.36 9.96
N ALA A 63 -11.07 -8.13 9.78
CA ALA A 63 -12.29 -7.81 9.01
C ALA A 63 -12.13 -8.00 7.48
N PHE A 64 -10.96 -8.42 7.03
CA PHE A 64 -10.64 -8.67 5.62
C PHE A 64 -10.11 -10.08 5.45
N ASP A 65 -10.42 -10.69 4.31
CA ASP A 65 -9.78 -11.92 3.89
C ASP A 65 -8.34 -11.67 3.35
N ASP A 66 -7.57 -12.73 3.19
CA ASP A 66 -6.16 -12.67 2.80
C ASP A 66 -5.93 -12.02 1.43
N THR A 67 -6.94 -11.97 0.56
CA THR A 67 -6.84 -11.35 -0.77
C THR A 67 -6.69 -9.83 -0.69
N PHE A 68 -6.99 -9.22 0.46
CA PHE A 68 -6.79 -7.80 0.72
C PHE A 68 -5.41 -7.48 1.30
N ALA A 69 -4.65 -8.47 1.77
CA ALA A 69 -3.37 -8.24 2.43
C ALA A 69 -2.38 -7.37 1.62
N PRO A 70 -2.21 -7.54 0.29
CA PRO A 70 -1.35 -6.66 -0.50
C PRO A 70 -1.83 -5.20 -0.52
N ALA A 71 -3.14 -4.99 -0.65
CA ALA A 71 -3.71 -3.63 -0.69
C ALA A 71 -3.63 -2.94 0.68
N LEU A 72 -3.90 -3.67 1.76
CA LEU A 72 -3.78 -3.18 3.15
C LEU A 72 -2.32 -2.84 3.48
N SER A 73 -1.39 -3.74 3.16
CA SER A 73 0.04 -3.52 3.37
C SER A 73 0.52 -2.25 2.66
N ALA A 74 0.26 -2.14 1.36
CA ALA A 74 0.68 -0.98 0.57
C ALA A 74 0.06 0.34 1.08
N ALA A 75 -1.25 0.32 1.39
CA ALA A 75 -1.96 1.51 1.85
C ALA A 75 -1.49 1.96 3.24
N LEU A 76 -1.32 1.04 4.19
CA LEU A 76 -0.94 1.36 5.57
C LEU A 76 0.55 1.70 5.71
N GLN A 77 1.44 1.11 4.91
CA GLN A 77 2.85 1.49 4.89
C GLN A 77 3.07 2.92 4.38
N ALA A 78 2.24 3.38 3.43
CA ALA A 78 2.29 4.75 2.90
C ALA A 78 1.49 5.76 3.75
N ALA A 79 0.75 5.31 4.77
CA ALA A 79 -0.17 6.13 5.53
C ALA A 79 0.52 7.02 6.57
N PRO A 80 -0.06 8.18 6.93
CA PRO A 80 0.46 9.08 7.96
C PRO A 80 0.20 8.57 9.37
N LEU A 81 0.75 7.40 9.70
CA LEU A 81 0.62 6.71 10.98
C LEU A 81 1.71 7.15 11.95
N ASP A 82 1.43 7.08 13.24
CA ASP A 82 2.44 7.25 14.30
C ASP A 82 3.36 6.02 14.43
N ASN A 83 4.40 6.12 15.25
CA ASN A 83 5.41 5.07 15.40
C ASN A 83 4.82 3.75 15.93
N THR A 84 3.88 3.82 16.87
CA THR A 84 3.23 2.63 17.44
C THR A 84 2.38 1.92 16.39
N GLN A 85 1.61 2.68 15.62
CA GLN A 85 0.82 2.17 14.52
C GLN A 85 1.68 1.58 13.40
N LYS A 86 2.81 2.22 13.05
CA LYS A 86 3.79 1.66 12.10
C LYS A 86 4.38 0.34 12.55
N GLN A 87 4.69 0.20 13.84
CA GLN A 87 5.16 -1.07 14.39
C GLN A 87 4.08 -2.17 14.30
N LEU A 88 2.82 -1.80 14.55
CA LEU A 88 1.70 -2.73 14.38
C LEU A 88 1.54 -3.15 12.91
N VAL A 89 1.62 -2.22 11.97
CA VAL A 89 1.60 -2.53 10.52
C VAL A 89 2.73 -3.50 10.15
N ALA A 90 3.95 -3.30 10.65
CA ALA A 90 5.08 -4.18 10.39
C ALA A 90 4.88 -5.59 10.96
N LYS A 91 4.14 -5.73 12.07
CA LYS A 91 3.77 -7.03 12.64
C LYS A 91 2.67 -7.72 11.84
N LEU A 92 1.64 -6.98 11.41
CA LEU A 92 0.51 -7.53 10.63
C LEU A 92 0.91 -7.88 9.20
N PHE A 93 1.80 -7.07 8.61
CA PHE A 93 2.25 -7.21 7.22
C PHE A 93 3.78 -7.21 7.18
N PRO A 94 4.43 -8.28 7.65
CA PRO A 94 5.88 -8.38 7.61
C PRO A 94 6.36 -8.30 6.16
N ALA A 95 7.46 -7.59 5.94
CA ALA A 95 8.12 -7.59 4.65
C ALA A 95 8.46 -9.04 4.25
N PRO A 96 8.24 -9.42 2.98
CA PRO A 96 8.61 -10.75 2.53
C PRO A 96 10.10 -10.97 2.82
N ALA A 97 10.41 -12.06 3.52
CA ALA A 97 11.80 -12.45 3.75
C ALA A 97 12.47 -12.64 2.38
N GLY A 98 13.49 -11.85 2.09
CA GLY A 98 14.31 -12.05 0.89
C GLY A 98 14.90 -13.48 0.92
N LYS A 99 15.18 -14.04 -0.25
CA LYS A 99 15.73 -15.40 -0.39
C LYS A 99 16.92 -15.67 0.54
N ASP A 100 17.64 -14.63 0.94
CA ASP A 100 18.85 -14.73 1.78
C ASP A 100 18.66 -14.19 3.20
N SER A 101 17.42 -13.82 3.62
CA SER A 101 17.02 -13.35 4.96
C SER A 101 18.03 -12.42 5.69
N LYS A 102 18.96 -11.82 4.97
CA LYS A 102 19.89 -10.83 5.53
C LYS A 102 19.17 -9.47 5.60
N PRO A 103 19.17 -8.80 6.75
CA PRO A 103 18.65 -7.45 6.83
C PRO A 103 19.40 -6.56 5.84
N LEU A 104 18.64 -5.72 5.11
CA LEU A 104 19.26 -4.74 4.22
C LEU A 104 20.14 -3.80 5.03
N PRO A 105 21.35 -3.45 4.51
CA PRO A 105 22.18 -2.46 5.14
C PRO A 105 21.45 -1.12 5.30
N PRO A 106 21.85 -0.28 6.27
CA PRO A 106 21.32 1.07 6.41
C PRO A 106 21.42 1.84 5.08
N LEU A 107 20.44 2.71 4.81
CA LEU A 107 20.38 3.49 3.58
C LEU A 107 21.67 4.29 3.32
N SER A 108 22.32 4.76 4.39
CA SER A 108 23.61 5.45 4.34
C SER A 108 24.76 4.59 3.83
N GLU A 109 24.70 3.28 4.02
CA GLU A 109 25.68 2.33 3.46
C GLU A 109 25.33 1.97 2.02
N LEU A 110 24.05 1.75 1.72
CA LEU A 110 23.58 1.51 0.36
C LEU A 110 23.94 2.68 -0.58
N ALA A 111 23.81 3.92 -0.10
CA ALA A 111 24.17 5.11 -0.87
C ALA A 111 25.67 5.23 -1.20
N LYS A 112 26.54 4.54 -0.46
CA LYS A 112 28.00 4.51 -0.70
C LYS A 112 28.40 3.44 -1.73
N LEU A 113 27.49 2.52 -2.06
CA LEU A 113 27.81 1.46 -3.03
C LEU A 113 27.99 2.05 -4.42
N LYS A 114 29.13 1.72 -5.04
CA LYS A 114 29.36 2.07 -6.45
C LYS A 114 28.58 1.12 -7.34
N GLY A 115 27.58 1.66 -8.03
CA GLY A 115 26.81 0.90 -9.01
C GLY A 115 27.58 0.63 -10.29
N ASN A 116 27.23 -0.44 -11.00
CA ASN A 116 27.68 -0.68 -12.37
C ASN A 116 26.56 -0.31 -13.33
N VAL A 117 26.77 0.74 -14.12
CA VAL A 117 25.74 1.31 -15.02
C VAL A 117 25.25 0.28 -16.04
N GLY A 118 26.17 -0.46 -16.69
CA GLY A 118 25.81 -1.48 -17.68
C GLY A 118 25.00 -2.63 -17.09
N ASN A 119 25.35 -3.06 -15.87
CA ASN A 119 24.59 -4.08 -15.16
C ASN A 119 23.23 -3.55 -14.71
N GLY A 120 23.15 -2.31 -14.23
CA GLY A 120 21.90 -1.63 -13.88
C GLY A 120 20.94 -1.54 -15.08
N GLN A 121 21.45 -1.13 -16.24
CA GLN A 121 20.67 -1.07 -17.48
C GLN A 121 20.13 -2.44 -17.88
N LYS A 122 20.95 -3.48 -17.80
CA LYS A 122 20.53 -4.86 -18.05
C LYS A 122 19.43 -5.31 -17.08
N LEU A 123 19.60 -5.08 -15.79
CA LEU A 123 18.60 -5.42 -14.76
C LEU A 123 17.28 -4.66 -14.98
N PHE A 124 17.36 -3.37 -15.31
CA PHE A 124 16.20 -2.54 -15.62
C PHE A 124 15.38 -3.10 -16.80
N ALA A 125 16.07 -3.52 -17.86
CA ALA A 125 15.43 -4.03 -19.08
C ALA A 125 14.94 -5.49 -18.96
N THR A 126 15.56 -6.30 -18.09
CA THR A 126 15.30 -7.75 -18.04
C THR A 126 14.68 -8.21 -16.74
N THR A 127 15.50 -8.48 -15.72
CA THR A 127 15.08 -9.11 -14.46
C THR A 127 14.16 -8.22 -13.64
N GLY A 128 14.42 -6.92 -13.61
CA GLY A 128 13.59 -5.94 -12.88
C GLY A 128 12.29 -5.61 -13.59
N LYS A 129 12.21 -5.84 -14.92
CA LYS A 129 11.06 -5.48 -15.77
C LYS A 129 10.59 -4.03 -15.59
N CYS A 130 11.50 -3.15 -15.18
CA CYS A 130 11.15 -1.76 -14.87
C CYS A 130 10.71 -0.99 -16.12
N ASN A 131 11.27 -1.35 -17.30
CA ASN A 131 10.90 -0.78 -18.59
C ASN A 131 9.48 -1.15 -19.06
N THR A 132 8.76 -2.03 -18.35
CA THR A 132 7.34 -2.32 -18.64
C THR A 132 6.44 -1.12 -18.29
N CYS A 133 6.84 -0.31 -17.31
CA CYS A 133 6.07 0.85 -16.83
C CYS A 133 6.85 2.18 -16.96
N HIS A 134 8.19 2.11 -17.03
CA HIS A 134 9.07 3.28 -17.15
C HIS A 134 9.73 3.29 -18.52
N VAL A 135 9.33 4.22 -19.37
CA VAL A 135 9.88 4.47 -20.72
C VAL A 135 10.72 5.74 -20.70
#